data_c5987801874fc7ffd4be880e40ecd8fa
#
_entry.id   c5987801874fc7ffd4be880e40ecd8fa
#
_cell.length_a   1.000
_cell.length_b   1.000
_cell.length_c   1.000
_cell.angle_alpha   90.00
_cell.angle_beta   90.00
_cell.angle_gamma   90.00
#
_symmetry.space_group_name_H-M   'P 1'
#
loop_
_entity.id
_entity.type
_entity.pdbx_description
1 polymer ?
#
loop_
_entity_poly.entity_id
_entity_poly.type
_entity_poly.pdbx_seq_one_letter_code
_entity_poly.pdbx_strand_id
1 'polypeptide(L)'
;MNKRVMLSELVIVVLTVFFMSPGNGLSQELKKILSIEAYDMLNTVPDTYLVDVRTRAEYQFVGHPVGAYLYPFMFLTHELKKIDGEYGYQFNVKNHDFIEEISKVFQKTNNLLIIGRDGTRSALAARALAHAGFKNIYNVEDGFEGPAFPYFEADNNQKFYRQLARRNKLHGFNHRRHYGWQWWGLPWNYEIDQKYIYPPDLAPEKKR
;
A
#
# COMPACT_ATOMS: atom_id res chain seq x y z
N MET A 1 62.51 19.93 -62.55
CA MET A 1 61.38 18.98 -62.53
C MET A 1 60.91 18.88 -61.10
N ASN A 2 59.90 19.69 -60.72
CA ASN A 2 59.39 19.75 -59.35
C ASN A 2 58.05 19.01 -59.30
N LYS A 3 58.02 17.92 -58.57
CA LYS A 3 56.74 17.21 -58.23
C LYS A 3 56.14 17.83 -57.00
N ARG A 4 55.01 18.51 -57.12
CA ARG A 4 54.19 18.95 -56.00
C ARG A 4 53.42 17.75 -55.48
N VAL A 5 53.64 17.46 -54.20
CA VAL A 5 52.84 16.50 -53.47
C VAL A 5 51.64 17.27 -52.89
N MET A 6 50.41 16.93 -53.34
CA MET A 6 49.15 17.40 -52.71
C MET A 6 48.88 16.54 -51.49
N LEU A 7 48.95 17.15 -50.29
CA LEU A 7 48.39 16.58 -49.07
C LEU A 7 46.88 16.81 -49.11
N SER A 8 46.10 15.72 -49.18
CA SER A 8 44.67 15.74 -48.97
C SER A 8 44.40 15.68 -47.46
N GLU A 9 43.87 16.75 -46.90
CA GLU A 9 43.41 16.78 -45.53
C GLU A 9 42.12 15.90 -45.37
N LEU A 10 42.26 14.82 -44.64
CA LEU A 10 41.13 13.95 -44.28
C LEU A 10 40.46 14.56 -43.07
N VAL A 11 39.31 15.23 -43.25
CA VAL A 11 38.49 15.75 -42.16
C VAL A 11 37.68 14.55 -41.58
N ILE A 12 38.10 14.06 -40.43
CA ILE A 12 37.38 13.05 -39.67
C ILE A 12 36.27 13.77 -38.88
N VAL A 13 35.03 13.68 -39.37
CA VAL A 13 33.86 14.11 -38.62
C VAL A 13 33.53 13.01 -37.60
N VAL A 14 33.91 13.23 -36.35
CA VAL A 14 33.50 12.36 -35.22
C VAL A 14 32.04 12.66 -34.90
N LEU A 15 31.15 11.82 -35.39
CA LEU A 15 29.73 11.84 -35.01
C LEU A 15 29.63 11.27 -33.60
N THR A 16 29.59 12.10 -32.58
CA THR A 16 29.23 11.70 -31.19
C THR A 16 27.75 11.35 -31.15
N VAL A 17 27.45 10.08 -31.33
CA VAL A 17 26.12 9.54 -31.05
C VAL A 17 25.92 9.53 -29.54
N PHE A 18 25.17 10.51 -29.05
CA PHE A 18 24.70 10.53 -27.66
C PHE A 18 23.68 9.38 -27.51
N PHE A 19 24.14 8.22 -27.05
CA PHE A 19 23.26 7.18 -26.57
C PHE A 19 22.55 7.71 -25.32
N MET A 20 21.34 8.25 -25.50
CA MET A 20 20.41 8.39 -24.39
C MET A 20 20.06 6.96 -23.95
N SER A 21 20.76 6.47 -22.93
CA SER A 21 20.34 5.29 -22.21
C SER A 21 18.89 5.55 -21.74
N PRO A 22 17.92 4.67 -22.05
CA PRO A 22 16.63 4.75 -21.42
C PRO A 22 16.89 4.63 -19.92
N GLY A 23 16.55 5.67 -19.16
CA GLY A 23 16.70 5.66 -17.72
C GLY A 23 16.02 4.41 -17.20
N ASN A 24 16.81 3.48 -16.68
CA ASN A 24 16.32 2.39 -15.87
C ASN A 24 15.57 3.05 -14.73
N GLY A 25 14.25 3.12 -14.85
CA GLY A 25 13.38 3.38 -13.73
C GLY A 25 13.60 2.23 -12.73
N LEU A 26 14.59 2.40 -11.85
CA LEU A 26 14.76 1.57 -10.68
C LEU A 26 13.40 1.62 -9.98
N SER A 27 12.64 0.54 -10.04
CA SER A 27 11.45 0.41 -9.22
C SER A 27 11.94 0.57 -7.79
N GLN A 28 11.65 1.72 -7.20
CA GLN A 28 12.04 2.00 -5.82
C GLN A 28 11.47 0.85 -4.97
N GLU A 29 12.36 0.09 -4.36
CA GLU A 29 11.95 -1.02 -3.50
C GLU A 29 11.04 -0.47 -2.40
N LEU A 30 9.85 -1.04 -2.28
CA LEU A 30 8.87 -0.59 -1.32
C LEU A 30 9.37 -0.88 0.09
N LYS A 31 9.54 0.15 0.89
CA LYS A 31 9.91 0.01 2.30
C LYS A 31 8.77 -0.69 3.05
N LYS A 32 9.10 -1.77 3.75
CA LYS A 32 8.16 -2.57 4.54
C LYS A 32 8.48 -2.41 6.01
N ILE A 33 7.44 -2.25 6.81
CA ILE A 33 7.54 -2.15 8.28
C ILE A 33 6.38 -2.91 8.92
N LEU A 34 6.55 -3.34 10.15
CA LEU A 34 5.48 -3.91 10.96
C LEU A 34 4.66 -2.81 11.64
N SER A 35 3.43 -3.13 12.05
CA SER A 35 2.54 -2.21 12.77
C SER A 35 3.18 -1.62 14.01
N ILE A 36 3.97 -2.40 14.75
CA ILE A 36 4.68 -1.93 15.95
C ILE A 36 5.76 -0.90 15.60
N GLU A 37 6.47 -1.07 14.49
CA GLU A 37 7.46 -0.10 14.00
C GLU A 37 6.76 1.16 13.47
N ALA A 38 5.62 0.99 12.77
CA ALA A 38 4.80 2.10 12.32
C ALA A 38 4.33 2.96 13.50
N TYR A 39 3.88 2.34 14.58
CA TYR A 39 3.46 3.04 15.78
C TYR A 39 4.63 3.79 16.46
N ASP A 40 5.80 3.20 16.52
CA ASP A 40 6.99 3.87 17.00
C ASP A 40 7.33 5.11 16.16
N MET A 41 7.31 4.98 14.82
CA MET A 41 7.55 6.10 13.91
C MET A 41 6.52 7.23 14.07
N LEU A 42 5.25 6.93 14.30
CA LEU A 42 4.21 7.94 14.56
C LEU A 42 4.50 8.79 15.81
N ASN A 43 5.17 8.22 16.81
CA ASN A 43 5.47 8.89 18.05
C ASN A 43 6.85 9.55 18.09
N THR A 44 7.77 9.13 17.22
CA THR A 44 9.19 9.55 17.33
C THR A 44 9.70 10.32 16.10
N VAL A 45 9.06 10.16 14.94
CA VAL A 45 9.52 10.77 13.68
C VAL A 45 8.57 11.89 13.27
N PRO A 46 9.04 13.14 13.16
CA PRO A 46 8.21 14.26 12.72
C PRO A 46 7.61 14.04 11.32
N ASP A 47 6.51 14.72 11.03
CA ASP A 47 5.82 14.69 9.74
C ASP A 47 5.46 13.27 9.26
N THR A 48 5.13 12.39 10.21
CA THR A 48 4.73 11.01 9.98
C THR A 48 3.22 10.85 10.16
N TYR A 49 2.57 10.24 9.18
CA TYR A 49 1.12 10.07 9.15
C TYR A 49 0.74 8.65 8.77
N LEU A 50 -0.30 8.11 9.42
CA LEU A 50 -0.87 6.80 9.11
C LEU A 50 -2.07 6.97 8.17
N VAL A 51 -2.03 6.30 7.02
CA VAL A 51 -3.09 6.33 6.01
C VAL A 51 -3.70 4.94 5.88
N ASP A 52 -4.95 4.81 6.32
CA ASP A 52 -5.74 3.59 6.20
C ASP A 52 -6.41 3.54 4.82
N VAL A 53 -6.00 2.57 4.02
CA VAL A 53 -6.49 2.40 2.64
C VAL A 53 -7.61 1.36 2.51
N ARG A 54 -8.16 0.93 3.65
CA ARG A 54 -9.30 0.02 3.70
C ARG A 54 -10.58 0.73 3.28
N THR A 55 -11.66 -0.03 3.17
CA THR A 55 -12.97 0.52 2.89
C THR A 55 -13.58 1.19 4.12
N ARG A 56 -14.59 2.06 3.91
CA ARG A 56 -15.37 2.69 4.98
C ARG A 56 -15.99 1.67 5.91
N ALA A 57 -16.49 0.58 5.35
CA ALA A 57 -17.10 -0.51 6.12
C ALA A 57 -16.08 -1.20 7.03
N GLU A 58 -14.87 -1.49 6.54
CA GLU A 58 -13.81 -2.03 7.37
C GLU A 58 -13.39 -1.04 8.47
N TYR A 59 -13.22 0.23 8.12
CA TYR A 59 -12.84 1.27 9.07
C TYR A 59 -13.85 1.42 10.21
N GLN A 60 -15.15 1.40 9.90
CA GLN A 60 -16.24 1.56 10.86
C GLN A 60 -16.51 0.27 11.66
N PHE A 61 -16.62 -0.89 11.01
CA PHE A 61 -17.15 -2.10 11.65
C PHE A 61 -16.06 -3.05 12.18
N VAL A 62 -14.86 -3.00 11.64
CA VAL A 62 -13.71 -3.75 12.16
C VAL A 62 -12.90 -2.88 13.13
N GLY A 63 -13.09 -1.55 13.08
CA GLY A 63 -12.33 -0.56 13.81
C GLY A 63 -11.12 -0.07 13.01
N HIS A 64 -10.40 0.91 13.56
CA HIS A 64 -9.28 1.56 12.89
C HIS A 64 -8.25 2.09 13.89
N PRO A 65 -6.97 2.28 13.49
CA PRO A 65 -5.97 2.90 14.34
C PRO A 65 -6.37 4.34 14.70
N VAL A 66 -6.14 4.72 15.94
CA VAL A 66 -6.42 6.08 16.41
C VAL A 66 -5.59 7.09 15.59
N GLY A 67 -6.26 8.10 15.03
CA GLY A 67 -5.62 9.15 14.23
C GLY A 67 -5.20 8.74 12.82
N ALA A 68 -5.59 7.56 12.35
CA ALA A 68 -5.37 7.16 10.96
C ALA A 68 -6.30 7.89 10.00
N TYR A 69 -5.73 8.43 8.92
CA TYR A 69 -6.48 9.05 7.83
C TYR A 69 -7.08 7.99 6.93
N LEU A 70 -8.40 7.98 6.77
CA LEU A 70 -9.09 7.05 5.87
C LEU A 70 -9.09 7.58 4.43
N TYR A 71 -8.35 6.90 3.56
CA TYR A 71 -8.33 7.12 2.11
C TYR A 71 -8.49 5.78 1.40
N PRO A 72 -9.71 5.30 1.11
CA PRO A 72 -9.91 4.02 0.47
C PRO A 72 -9.17 3.94 -0.88
N PHE A 73 -8.30 2.96 -1.03
CA PHE A 73 -7.61 2.71 -2.31
C PHE A 73 -8.50 1.97 -3.31
N MET A 74 -9.38 1.12 -2.77
CA MET A 74 -10.38 0.39 -3.54
C MET A 74 -11.70 0.41 -2.79
N PHE A 75 -12.81 0.44 -3.53
CA PHE A 75 -14.15 0.34 -2.98
C PHE A 75 -14.65 -1.09 -3.04
N LEU A 76 -15.43 -1.47 -2.03
CA LEU A 76 -16.19 -2.71 -2.01
C LEU A 76 -17.34 -2.60 -3.02
N THR A 77 -17.55 -3.65 -3.80
CA THR A 77 -18.67 -3.73 -4.74
C THR A 77 -19.76 -4.67 -4.23
N HIS A 78 -20.92 -4.60 -4.87
CA HIS A 78 -22.02 -5.56 -4.62
C HIS A 78 -21.90 -6.82 -5.46
N GLU A 79 -20.82 -7.00 -6.22
CA GLU A 79 -20.58 -8.19 -7.02
C GLU A 79 -20.10 -9.34 -6.16
N LEU A 80 -20.94 -10.36 -6.04
CA LEU A 80 -20.57 -11.62 -5.41
C LEU A 80 -19.89 -12.52 -6.45
N LYS A 81 -18.62 -12.83 -6.25
CA LYS A 81 -17.85 -13.73 -7.12
C LYS A 81 -17.23 -14.86 -6.33
N LYS A 82 -17.01 -15.98 -7.02
CA LYS A 82 -16.26 -17.11 -6.47
C LYS A 82 -14.78 -16.91 -6.80
N ILE A 83 -13.94 -16.79 -5.75
CA ILE A 83 -12.48 -16.68 -5.85
C ILE A 83 -11.88 -17.79 -5.02
N ASP A 84 -10.95 -18.55 -5.59
CA ASP A 84 -10.27 -19.67 -4.92
C ASP A 84 -11.21 -20.66 -4.23
N GLY A 85 -12.41 -20.83 -4.82
CA GLY A 85 -13.41 -21.76 -4.31
C GLY A 85 -14.41 -21.15 -3.31
N GLU A 86 -14.19 -19.94 -2.83
CA GLU A 86 -15.05 -19.25 -1.86
C GLU A 86 -15.79 -18.06 -2.50
N TYR A 87 -17.03 -17.81 -2.07
CA TYR A 87 -17.80 -16.64 -2.49
C TYR A 87 -17.38 -15.42 -1.66
N GLY A 88 -17.18 -14.30 -2.34
CA GLY A 88 -16.88 -13.02 -1.69
C GLY A 88 -17.25 -11.81 -2.53
N TYR A 89 -17.59 -10.72 -1.86
CA TYR A 89 -17.73 -9.42 -2.51
C TYR A 89 -16.37 -8.86 -2.90
N GLN A 90 -16.31 -8.19 -4.04
CA GLN A 90 -15.06 -7.76 -4.65
C GLN A 90 -14.60 -6.39 -4.15
N PHE A 91 -13.27 -6.25 -4.03
CA PHE A 91 -12.58 -4.96 -3.89
C PHE A 91 -11.86 -4.64 -5.20
N ASN A 92 -12.62 -4.33 -6.26
CA ASN A 92 -12.06 -4.20 -7.60
C ASN A 92 -12.32 -2.82 -8.25
N VAL A 93 -13.11 -1.97 -7.61
CA VAL A 93 -13.30 -0.59 -8.08
C VAL A 93 -12.23 0.29 -7.46
N LYS A 94 -11.29 0.75 -8.29
CA LYS A 94 -10.24 1.68 -7.85
C LYS A 94 -10.84 3.04 -7.50
N ASN A 95 -10.32 3.66 -6.47
CA ASN A 95 -10.56 5.06 -6.20
C ASN A 95 -9.67 5.90 -7.14
N HIS A 96 -10.26 6.50 -8.15
CA HIS A 96 -9.52 7.30 -9.14
C HIS A 96 -8.97 8.61 -8.54
N ASP A 97 -9.61 9.13 -7.49
CA ASP A 97 -9.22 10.37 -6.84
C ASP A 97 -8.16 10.18 -5.74
N PHE A 98 -7.78 8.92 -5.44
CA PHE A 98 -6.89 8.56 -4.34
C PHE A 98 -5.60 9.39 -4.29
N ILE A 99 -4.90 9.50 -5.41
CA ILE A 99 -3.62 10.25 -5.47
C ILE A 99 -3.86 11.74 -5.35
N GLU A 100 -4.89 12.26 -6.02
CA GLU A 100 -5.22 13.70 -6.00
C GLU A 100 -5.58 14.15 -4.58
N GLU A 101 -6.48 13.43 -3.92
CA GLU A 101 -6.97 13.79 -2.60
C GLU A 101 -5.86 13.69 -1.52
N ILE A 102 -5.04 12.65 -1.56
CA ILE A 102 -3.88 12.54 -0.68
C ILE A 102 -2.90 13.71 -0.91
N SER A 103 -2.71 14.10 -2.18
CA SER A 103 -1.81 15.21 -2.52
C SER A 103 -2.30 16.59 -2.07
N LYS A 104 -3.59 16.75 -1.75
CA LYS A 104 -4.15 17.98 -1.17
C LYS A 104 -3.81 18.12 0.33
N VAL A 105 -3.59 17.00 1.01
CA VAL A 105 -3.40 16.97 2.47
C VAL A 105 -1.92 16.78 2.84
N PHE A 106 -1.20 15.92 2.11
CA PHE A 106 0.16 15.55 2.46
C PHE A 106 1.18 16.06 1.44
N GLN A 107 2.31 16.51 1.96
CA GLN A 107 3.45 16.90 1.13
C GLN A 107 4.20 15.65 0.63
N LYS A 108 4.84 15.74 -0.53
CA LYS A 108 5.63 14.65 -1.11
C LYS A 108 6.82 14.21 -0.25
N THR A 109 7.20 15.02 0.74
CA THR A 109 8.28 14.77 1.70
C THR A 109 7.83 14.17 3.01
N ASN A 110 6.51 14.16 3.30
CA ASN A 110 5.98 13.54 4.51
C ASN A 110 6.27 12.03 4.54
N ASN A 111 6.38 11.48 5.75
CA ASN A 111 6.47 10.04 5.95
C ASN A 111 5.04 9.47 5.98
N LEU A 112 4.65 8.73 4.97
CA LEU A 112 3.33 8.12 4.89
C LEU A 112 3.42 6.62 5.16
N LEU A 113 2.79 6.18 6.24
CA LEU A 113 2.67 4.79 6.65
C LEU A 113 1.33 4.28 6.11
N ILE A 114 1.36 3.38 5.15
CA ILE A 114 0.16 2.91 4.47
C ILE A 114 -0.29 1.60 5.07
N ILE A 115 -1.48 1.56 5.67
CA ILE A 115 -2.03 0.38 6.32
C ILE A 115 -3.25 -0.14 5.57
N GLY A 116 -3.28 -1.43 5.33
CA GLY A 116 -4.43 -2.18 4.80
C GLY A 116 -4.91 -3.21 5.79
N ARG A 117 -5.65 -4.21 5.34
CA ARG A 117 -6.11 -5.30 6.19
C ARG A 117 -4.95 -6.22 6.63
N ASP A 118 -4.08 -6.56 5.68
CA ASP A 118 -3.03 -7.58 5.79
C ASP A 118 -1.76 -7.23 4.99
N GLY A 119 -1.54 -5.97 4.70
CA GLY A 119 -0.39 -5.50 3.94
C GLY A 119 -0.54 -5.54 2.41
N THR A 120 -1.47 -6.32 1.86
CA THR A 120 -1.59 -6.52 0.39
C THR A 120 -2.09 -5.26 -0.34
N ARG A 121 -3.23 -4.70 0.08
CA ARG A 121 -3.78 -3.46 -0.52
C ARG A 121 -2.90 -2.26 -0.28
N SER A 122 -2.34 -2.15 0.91
CA SER A 122 -1.42 -1.06 1.27
C SER A 122 -0.14 -1.10 0.43
N ALA A 123 0.37 -2.27 0.05
CA ALA A 123 1.49 -2.38 -0.87
C ALA A 123 1.17 -1.82 -2.26
N LEU A 124 -0.05 -2.05 -2.78
CA LEU A 124 -0.49 -1.49 -4.06
C LEU A 124 -0.66 0.04 -3.98
N ALA A 125 -1.29 0.53 -2.92
CA ALA A 125 -1.47 1.95 -2.67
C ALA A 125 -0.13 2.68 -2.49
N ALA A 126 0.78 2.08 -1.74
CA ALA A 126 2.13 2.62 -1.51
C ALA A 126 2.92 2.75 -2.82
N ARG A 127 2.86 1.74 -3.71
CA ARG A 127 3.48 1.83 -5.04
C ARG A 127 2.86 2.95 -5.89
N ALA A 128 1.53 3.10 -5.87
CA ALA A 128 0.86 4.17 -6.59
C ALA A 128 1.32 5.56 -6.10
N LEU A 129 1.46 5.76 -4.78
CA LEU A 129 1.98 6.99 -4.19
C LEU A 129 3.45 7.23 -4.56
N ALA A 130 4.29 6.20 -4.53
CA ALA A 130 5.69 6.31 -4.95
C ALA A 130 5.79 6.74 -6.42
N HIS A 131 5.00 6.15 -7.32
CA HIS A 131 4.91 6.58 -8.72
C HIS A 131 4.41 8.01 -8.88
N ALA A 132 3.55 8.48 -7.98
CA ALA A 132 3.08 9.87 -7.94
C ALA A 132 4.11 10.86 -7.33
N GLY A 133 5.30 10.38 -6.96
CA GLY A 133 6.43 11.19 -6.50
C GLY A 133 6.51 11.43 -4.99
N PHE A 134 5.75 10.71 -4.17
CA PHE A 134 5.96 10.68 -2.73
C PHE A 134 7.25 9.93 -2.41
N LYS A 135 8.09 10.49 -1.53
CA LYS A 135 9.47 9.99 -1.31
C LYS A 135 9.59 8.99 -0.17
N ASN A 136 8.82 9.19 0.88
CA ASN A 136 8.92 8.43 2.12
C ASN A 136 7.64 7.62 2.36
N ILE A 137 7.49 6.54 1.61
CA ILE A 137 6.32 5.67 1.68
C ILE A 137 6.72 4.34 2.29
N TYR A 138 5.93 3.90 3.27
CA TYR A 138 6.12 2.65 3.99
C TYR A 138 4.85 1.81 3.90
N ASN A 139 5.00 0.55 3.54
CA ASN A 139 3.92 -0.42 3.64
C ASN A 139 3.92 -1.05 5.04
N VAL A 140 2.84 -0.91 5.78
CA VAL A 140 2.60 -1.66 7.02
C VAL A 140 2.17 -3.07 6.61
N GLU A 141 3.15 -3.98 6.53
CA GLU A 141 2.98 -5.27 5.84
C GLU A 141 2.12 -6.29 6.60
N ASP A 142 2.04 -6.18 7.91
CA ASP A 142 1.14 -7.00 8.72
C ASP A 142 -0.29 -6.41 8.83
N GLY A 143 -0.48 -5.16 8.42
CA GLY A 143 -1.78 -4.50 8.33
C GLY A 143 -2.50 -4.33 9.67
N PHE A 144 -3.82 -4.07 9.59
CA PHE A 144 -4.66 -3.86 10.78
C PHE A 144 -5.08 -5.16 11.46
N GLU A 145 -5.54 -6.14 10.67
CA GLU A 145 -6.05 -7.43 11.16
C GLU A 145 -4.99 -8.55 11.14
N GLY A 146 -3.89 -8.34 10.43
CA GLY A 146 -2.85 -9.34 10.24
C GLY A 146 -3.11 -10.33 9.11
N PRO A 147 -2.15 -11.22 8.84
CA PRO A 147 -2.30 -12.28 7.86
C PRO A 147 -3.32 -13.33 8.27
N ALA A 148 -3.77 -14.16 7.32
CA ALA A 148 -4.71 -15.23 7.60
C ALA A 148 -4.13 -16.25 8.58
N PHE A 149 -4.93 -16.63 9.57
CA PHE A 149 -4.54 -17.68 10.52
C PHE A 149 -4.79 -19.09 9.96
N PRO A 150 -3.93 -20.07 10.24
CA PRO A 150 -2.59 -19.95 10.82
C PRO A 150 -1.57 -19.44 9.80
N TYR A 151 -0.73 -18.50 10.22
CA TYR A 151 0.39 -18.00 9.42
C TYR A 151 1.67 -18.78 9.77
N PHE A 152 2.31 -19.36 8.76
CA PHE A 152 3.60 -20.04 8.87
C PHE A 152 4.38 -19.80 7.58
N GLU A 153 5.66 -19.60 7.70
CA GLU A 153 6.55 -19.38 6.54
C GLU A 153 6.62 -20.59 5.58
N ALA A 154 6.39 -21.82 6.12
CA ALA A 154 6.39 -23.03 5.32
C ALA A 154 4.96 -23.53 5.07
N ASP A 155 4.56 -23.68 3.82
CA ASP A 155 3.23 -24.18 3.39
C ASP A 155 2.83 -25.51 4.04
N ASN A 156 3.80 -26.41 4.24
CA ASN A 156 3.55 -27.71 4.88
C ASN A 156 3.04 -27.57 6.31
N ASN A 157 3.61 -26.66 7.09
CA ASN A 157 3.19 -26.43 8.47
C ASN A 157 1.79 -25.78 8.51
N GLN A 158 1.51 -24.85 7.60
CA GLN A 158 0.19 -24.23 7.48
C GLN A 158 -0.89 -25.27 7.20
N LYS A 159 -0.65 -26.17 6.23
CA LYS A 159 -1.56 -27.26 5.88
C LYS A 159 -1.83 -28.19 7.06
N PHE A 160 -0.79 -28.59 7.77
CA PHE A 160 -0.89 -29.45 8.95
C PHE A 160 -1.74 -28.82 10.06
N TYR A 161 -1.47 -27.57 10.43
CA TYR A 161 -2.23 -26.88 11.50
C TYR A 161 -3.66 -26.58 11.11
N ARG A 162 -3.96 -26.30 9.85
CA ARG A 162 -5.34 -26.17 9.35
C ARG A 162 -6.09 -27.51 9.48
N GLN A 163 -5.47 -28.63 9.14
CA GLN A 163 -6.08 -29.95 9.31
C GLN A 163 -6.33 -30.28 10.78
N LEU A 164 -5.36 -29.97 11.65
CA LEU A 164 -5.48 -30.16 13.08
C LEU A 164 -6.61 -29.34 13.68
N ALA A 165 -6.76 -28.07 13.30
CA ALA A 165 -7.86 -27.21 13.72
C ALA A 165 -9.23 -27.77 13.29
N ARG A 166 -9.36 -28.19 12.03
CA ARG A 166 -10.59 -28.82 11.52
C ARG A 166 -10.95 -30.10 12.29
N ARG A 167 -9.97 -30.97 12.54
CA ARG A 167 -10.18 -32.20 13.30
C ARG A 167 -10.71 -31.93 14.71
N ASN A 168 -10.24 -30.88 15.34
CA ASN A 168 -10.62 -30.47 16.69
C ASN A 168 -11.86 -29.53 16.71
N LYS A 169 -12.54 -29.34 15.58
CA LYS A 169 -13.71 -28.45 15.44
C LYS A 169 -13.44 -27.02 15.93
N LEU A 170 -12.20 -26.55 15.76
CA LEU A 170 -11.84 -25.16 16.09
C LEU A 170 -12.31 -24.23 14.98
N HIS A 171 -13.04 -23.18 15.35
CA HIS A 171 -13.62 -22.21 14.43
C HIS A 171 -12.70 -21.02 14.15
N GLY A 172 -11.47 -21.04 14.64
CA GLY A 172 -10.53 -19.91 14.54
C GLY A 172 -9.55 -19.96 13.36
N PHE A 173 -9.55 -21.02 12.58
CA PHE A 173 -8.52 -21.21 11.56
C PHE A 173 -8.58 -20.26 10.35
N ASN A 174 -9.68 -19.51 10.20
CA ASN A 174 -9.81 -18.46 9.20
C ASN A 174 -9.72 -17.04 9.80
N HIS A 175 -9.55 -16.91 11.11
CA HIS A 175 -9.39 -15.60 11.73
C HIS A 175 -8.01 -15.03 11.45
N ARG A 176 -7.97 -13.72 11.22
CA ARG A 176 -6.75 -12.94 11.14
C ARG A 176 -6.39 -12.52 12.55
N ARG A 177 -5.44 -13.17 13.19
CA ARG A 177 -5.06 -12.90 14.58
C ARG A 177 -3.57 -13.12 14.84
N HIS A 178 -2.77 -13.08 13.79
CA HIS A 178 -1.34 -13.28 13.93
C HIS A 178 -0.64 -12.06 13.33
N TYR A 179 0.01 -11.27 14.17
CA TYR A 179 0.52 -9.94 13.82
C TYR A 179 -0.61 -8.95 13.47
N GLY A 180 -0.25 -7.76 13.05
CA GLY A 180 -1.18 -6.69 12.74
C GLY A 180 -1.43 -5.75 13.93
N TRP A 181 -2.00 -4.58 13.63
CA TRP A 181 -2.21 -3.50 14.60
C TRP A 181 -2.97 -3.93 15.85
N GLN A 182 -4.07 -4.66 15.64
CA GLN A 182 -4.90 -5.16 16.75
C GLN A 182 -4.18 -6.22 17.58
N TRP A 183 -3.42 -7.10 16.96
CA TRP A 183 -2.70 -8.17 17.65
C TRP A 183 -1.60 -7.63 18.57
N TRP A 184 -0.92 -6.56 18.14
CA TRP A 184 0.09 -5.87 18.96
C TRP A 184 -0.53 -5.09 20.11
N GLY A 185 -1.87 -4.95 20.19
CA GLY A 185 -2.56 -4.14 21.20
C GLY A 185 -2.32 -2.65 21.06
N LEU A 186 -2.01 -2.19 19.85
CA LEU A 186 -1.80 -0.77 19.57
C LEU A 186 -3.13 -0.02 19.63
N PRO A 187 -3.14 1.30 19.90
CA PRO A 187 -4.38 2.07 20.06
C PRO A 187 -5.28 2.04 18.83
N TRP A 188 -6.50 1.60 18.99
CA TRP A 188 -7.55 1.58 17.95
C TRP A 188 -8.94 1.73 18.58
N ASN A 189 -9.91 2.18 17.77
CA ASN A 189 -11.31 2.33 18.20
C ASN A 189 -12.27 2.22 17.01
N TYR A 190 -13.57 2.52 17.26
CA TYR A 190 -14.65 2.58 16.27
C TYR A 190 -15.17 4.01 16.06
N GLU A 191 -14.66 4.99 16.80
CA GLU A 191 -15.12 6.37 16.75
C GLU A 191 -14.58 7.08 15.51
N ILE A 192 -15.48 7.62 14.67
CA ILE A 192 -15.11 8.30 13.45
C ILE A 192 -14.93 9.79 13.71
N ASP A 193 -13.70 10.28 13.57
CA ASP A 193 -13.39 11.71 13.56
C ASP A 193 -13.35 12.20 12.10
N GLN A 194 -14.29 13.08 11.76
CA GLN A 194 -14.49 13.58 10.39
C GLN A 194 -13.23 14.21 9.77
N LYS A 195 -12.32 14.77 10.57
CA LYS A 195 -11.08 15.38 10.06
C LYS A 195 -10.12 14.38 9.41
N TYR A 196 -10.29 13.08 9.70
CA TYR A 196 -9.46 12.01 9.15
C TYR A 196 -10.13 11.25 7.99
N ILE A 197 -11.32 11.68 7.57
CA ILE A 197 -12.10 10.97 6.56
C ILE A 197 -11.90 11.60 5.18
N TYR A 198 -11.76 10.75 4.19
CA TYR A 198 -11.69 11.13 2.78
C TYR A 198 -12.88 12.05 2.38
N PRO A 199 -12.63 13.22 1.77
CA PRO A 199 -13.64 14.26 1.54
C PRO A 199 -14.95 13.82 0.89
N PRO A 200 -15.01 12.91 -0.10
CA PRO A 200 -16.27 12.44 -0.67
C PRO A 200 -17.21 11.78 0.34
N ASP A 201 -16.71 11.28 1.47
CA ASP A 201 -17.53 10.72 2.53
C ASP A 201 -18.31 11.80 3.28
N LEU A 202 -17.79 13.03 3.25
CA LEU A 202 -18.38 14.19 3.90
C LEU A 202 -19.25 15.02 2.95
N ALA A 203 -19.30 14.66 1.68
CA ALA A 203 -20.14 15.38 0.71
C ALA A 203 -21.61 15.32 1.17
N PRO A 204 -22.27 16.45 1.40
CA PRO A 204 -23.69 16.45 1.75
C PRO A 204 -24.45 15.78 0.62
N GLU A 205 -25.37 14.88 0.97
CA GLU A 205 -26.31 14.32 -0.01
C GLU A 205 -26.93 15.48 -0.78
N LYS A 206 -26.73 15.48 -2.10
CA LYS A 206 -27.44 16.46 -2.95
C LYS A 206 -28.92 16.24 -2.69
N LYS A 207 -29.55 17.16 -1.96
CA LYS A 207 -31.01 17.18 -1.85
C LYS A 207 -31.56 17.17 -3.27
N ARG A 208 -32.24 16.09 -3.63
CA ARG A 208 -32.99 15.96 -4.88
C ARG A 208 -34.16 16.92 -4.88
#